data_535be9f71677776d16a6ace394203896
#
_entry.id   535be9f71677776d16a6ace394203896
#
_cell.length_a   1.000
_cell.length_b   1.000
_cell.length_c   1.000
_cell.angle_alpha   90.00
_cell.angle_beta   90.00
_cell.angle_gamma   90.00
#
_symmetry.space_group_name_H-M   'P 1'
#
loop_
_entity.id
_entity.type
_entity.pdbx_description
1 polymer ?
#
loop_
_entity_poly.entity_id
_entity_poly.type
_entity_poly.pdbx_seq_one_letter_code
_entity_poly.pdbx_strand_id
1 'polypeptide(L)'
;MEKNLFLPTDTFIASLAQKHGMPYTKGKKGEERFYSDDGWPIYPPNNGAVGTSRTITLKTGTIIGRYGRPNGGYVSPKGTPYRERALLRDTSPERYHLFEVIKDIENVKEAEVAAWFGQPGGGIQYKLPKKISELKEYLVEV
;
A
#
# COMPACT_ATOMS: atom_id res chain seq x y z
N MET A 1 1.96 27.93 -9.25
CA MET A 1 1.32 28.04 -9.05
C MET A 1 0.46 28.16 -8.61
N GLU A 2 0.00 27.77 -8.40
CA GLU A 2 -0.86 27.85 -8.04
C GLU A 2 -1.83 27.84 -7.78
N LYS A 3 -2.24 27.85 -7.62
CA LYS A 3 -3.25 27.67 -7.38
C LYS A 3 -4.43 27.88 -6.84
N ASN A 4 -4.76 27.46 -6.65
CA ASN A 4 -6.16 27.49 -6.36
C ASN A 4 -6.40 28.00 -4.95
N LEU A 5 -7.27 28.97 -4.79
CA LEU A 5 -7.45 29.64 -3.51
C LEU A 5 -8.25 28.83 -2.50
N PHE A 6 -9.03 27.85 -2.94
CA PHE A 6 -9.94 27.10 -2.06
C PHE A 6 -9.41 25.75 -1.70
N LEU A 7 -8.37 25.32 -2.40
CA LEU A 7 -7.71 24.08 -2.10
C LEU A 7 -6.37 24.41 -1.48
N PRO A 8 -5.89 23.58 -0.57
CA PRO A 8 -4.53 23.76 -0.06
C PRO A 8 -3.55 23.78 -1.22
N THR A 9 -2.57 24.65 -1.15
CA THR A 9 -1.48 24.63 -2.12
C THR A 9 -0.71 23.35 -1.95
N ASP A 10 0.04 22.93 -2.98
CA ASP A 10 0.89 21.77 -2.89
C ASP A 10 1.83 21.86 -1.70
N THR A 11 2.36 23.07 -1.43
CA THR A 11 3.25 23.30 -0.29
C THR A 11 2.53 23.05 1.02
N PHE A 12 1.30 23.53 1.14
CA PHE A 12 0.50 23.35 2.35
C PHE A 12 0.20 21.87 2.58
N ILE A 13 -0.24 21.16 1.55
CA ILE A 13 -0.55 19.74 1.66
C ILE A 13 0.71 18.95 2.00
N ALA A 14 1.84 19.28 1.38
CA ALA A 14 3.11 18.63 1.68
C ALA A 14 3.51 18.84 3.14
N SER A 15 3.30 20.04 3.67
CA SER A 15 3.58 20.34 5.07
C SER A 15 2.69 19.53 6.00
N LEU A 16 1.41 19.40 5.66
CA LEU A 16 0.49 18.59 6.45
C LEU A 16 0.87 17.11 6.41
N ALA A 17 1.19 16.62 5.23
CA ALA A 17 1.61 15.24 5.07
C ALA A 17 2.87 14.95 5.89
N GLN A 18 3.83 15.87 5.87
CA GLN A 18 5.05 15.74 6.67
C GLN A 18 4.75 15.75 8.16
N LYS A 19 3.88 16.64 8.59
CA LYS A 19 3.45 16.74 9.99
C LYS A 19 2.84 15.43 10.48
N HIS A 20 2.11 14.75 9.63
CA HIS A 20 1.46 13.48 9.96
C HIS A 20 2.36 12.27 9.67
N GLY A 21 3.57 12.50 9.22
CA GLY A 21 4.49 11.41 8.89
C GLY A 21 4.14 10.66 7.63
N MET A 22 3.43 11.29 6.71
CA MET A 22 3.03 10.66 5.45
C MET A 22 3.85 11.20 4.29
N PRO A 23 4.21 10.33 3.33
CA PRO A 23 4.85 10.81 2.11
C PRO A 23 3.88 11.63 1.27
N TYR A 24 4.37 12.68 0.65
CA TYR A 24 3.58 13.49 -0.26
C TYR A 24 4.41 13.87 -1.47
N THR A 25 3.83 13.70 -2.64
CA THR A 25 4.42 14.15 -3.89
C THR A 25 3.44 15.10 -4.56
N LYS A 26 3.97 16.22 -5.06
CA LYS A 26 3.16 17.15 -5.83
C LYS A 26 2.49 16.40 -6.97
N GLY A 27 1.17 16.35 -6.96
CA GLY A 27 0.42 15.61 -7.93
C GLY A 27 0.09 16.41 -9.16
N LYS A 28 -0.38 15.71 -10.18
CA LYS A 28 -0.98 16.32 -11.35
C LYS A 28 -2.41 16.73 -11.01
N LYS A 29 -2.97 17.59 -11.86
CA LYS A 29 -4.36 17.96 -11.72
C LYS A 29 -5.24 16.71 -11.67
N GLY A 30 -6.11 16.63 -10.69
CA GLY A 30 -6.98 15.49 -10.48
C GLY A 30 -6.48 14.51 -9.43
N GLU A 31 -5.24 14.67 -8.95
CA GLU A 31 -4.72 13.82 -7.90
C GLU A 31 -5.17 14.25 -6.50
N GLU A 32 -5.86 15.38 -6.37
CA GLU A 32 -6.40 15.84 -5.10
C GLU A 32 -7.34 14.81 -4.47
N ARG A 33 -7.95 13.95 -5.27
CA ARG A 33 -8.81 12.87 -4.77
C ARG A 33 -8.06 11.87 -3.91
N PHE A 34 -6.73 11.90 -3.94
CA PHE A 34 -5.90 10.97 -3.19
C PHE A 34 -5.54 11.50 -1.81
N TYR A 35 -5.79 12.78 -1.55
CA TYR A 35 -5.47 13.41 -0.27
C TYR A 35 -6.61 14.32 0.16
N SER A 36 -6.94 14.26 1.44
CA SER A 36 -7.90 15.18 2.03
C SER A 36 -7.29 16.57 2.15
N ASP A 37 -8.13 17.56 2.46
CA ASP A 37 -7.68 18.95 2.61
C ASP A 37 -6.63 19.11 3.69
N ASP A 38 -6.62 18.24 4.69
CA ASP A 38 -5.64 18.30 5.77
C ASP A 38 -4.44 17.34 5.54
N GLY A 39 -4.30 16.82 4.33
CA GLY A 39 -3.11 16.07 3.93
C GLY A 39 -3.14 14.58 4.19
N TRP A 40 -4.25 14.05 4.70
CA TRP A 40 -4.37 12.61 4.92
C TRP A 40 -4.61 11.86 3.61
N PRO A 41 -3.99 10.70 3.42
CA PRO A 41 -4.28 9.92 2.22
C PRO A 41 -5.72 9.42 2.24
N ILE A 42 -6.33 9.42 1.07
CA ILE A 42 -7.65 8.82 0.85
C ILE A 42 -7.39 7.48 0.16
N TYR A 43 -7.66 6.40 0.88
CA TYR A 43 -7.38 5.07 0.36
C TYR A 43 -8.45 4.62 -0.62
N PRO A 44 -8.10 3.71 -1.56
CA PRO A 44 -9.04 3.29 -2.59
C PRO A 44 -10.21 2.51 -2.00
N PRO A 45 -11.36 2.51 -2.70
CA PRO A 45 -12.48 1.67 -2.28
C PRO A 45 -12.15 0.19 -2.44
N ASN A 46 -12.97 -0.67 -1.87
CA ASN A 46 -12.85 -2.12 -1.99
C ASN A 46 -11.48 -2.66 -1.55
N ASN A 47 -10.88 -2.02 -0.55
CA ASN A 47 -9.55 -2.37 -0.04
C ASN A 47 -8.48 -2.36 -1.13
N GLY A 48 -8.66 -1.57 -2.20
CA GLY A 48 -7.72 -1.48 -3.30
C GLY A 48 -7.78 -2.63 -4.28
N ALA A 49 -8.80 -3.47 -4.22
CA ALA A 49 -8.94 -4.62 -5.10
C ALA A 49 -9.79 -4.30 -6.32
N VAL A 50 -9.45 -4.89 -7.44
CA VAL A 50 -10.31 -4.90 -8.62
C VAL A 50 -11.26 -6.08 -8.47
N GLY A 51 -12.56 -5.79 -8.40
CA GLY A 51 -13.57 -6.82 -8.31
C GLY A 51 -13.55 -7.59 -6.99
N THR A 52 -13.99 -8.82 -7.03
CA THR A 52 -14.10 -9.67 -5.83
C THR A 52 -12.78 -10.37 -5.55
N SER A 53 -12.33 -10.31 -4.30
CA SER A 53 -11.16 -11.03 -3.88
C SER A 53 -11.47 -12.51 -3.68
N ARG A 54 -10.44 -13.34 -3.74
CA ARG A 54 -10.52 -14.78 -3.57
C ARG A 54 -9.85 -15.16 -2.24
N THR A 55 -10.45 -16.08 -1.49
CA THR A 55 -9.82 -16.58 -0.27
C THR A 55 -8.87 -17.71 -0.64
N ILE A 56 -7.61 -17.58 -0.22
CA ILE A 56 -6.58 -18.58 -0.49
C ILE A 56 -5.80 -18.90 0.78
N THR A 57 -4.96 -19.91 0.68
CA THR A 57 -3.95 -20.23 1.69
C THR A 57 -2.58 -19.90 1.11
N LEU A 58 -1.79 -19.07 1.81
CA LEU A 58 -0.39 -18.88 1.45
C LEU A 58 0.40 -20.06 1.98
N LYS A 59 1.02 -20.79 1.07
CA LYS A 59 1.74 -22.02 1.43
C LYS A 59 3.13 -21.73 1.97
N THR A 60 3.58 -22.59 2.85
CA THR A 60 4.95 -22.60 3.34
C THR A 60 5.92 -22.55 2.17
N GLY A 61 6.93 -21.70 2.27
CA GLY A 61 7.93 -21.48 1.22
C GLY A 61 7.64 -20.30 0.31
N THR A 62 6.44 -19.73 0.38
CA THR A 62 6.09 -18.54 -0.41
C THR A 62 6.86 -17.34 0.12
N ILE A 63 7.40 -16.52 -0.78
CA ILE A 63 8.08 -15.28 -0.41
C ILE A 63 7.18 -14.12 -0.80
N ILE A 64 6.87 -13.27 0.16
CA ILE A 64 6.04 -12.10 -0.03
C ILE A 64 6.84 -10.84 0.31
N GLY A 65 6.42 -9.72 -0.24
CA GLY A 65 7.11 -8.45 -0.03
C GLY A 65 6.15 -7.37 0.42
N ARG A 66 6.67 -6.44 1.21
CA ARG A 66 5.92 -5.31 1.69
C ARG A 66 6.78 -4.06 1.73
N TYR A 67 6.23 -2.96 1.25
CA TYR A 67 6.77 -1.63 1.53
C TYR A 67 6.05 -1.10 2.76
N GLY A 68 6.78 -0.79 3.80
CA GLY A 68 6.23 -0.22 5.00
C GLY A 68 6.46 -1.04 6.25
N ARG A 69 5.78 -0.65 7.29
CA ARG A 69 6.00 -1.22 8.63
C ARG A 69 5.26 -2.55 8.82
N PRO A 70 5.69 -3.36 9.78
CA PRO A 70 5.06 -4.66 10.06
C PRO A 70 3.68 -4.55 10.72
N ASN A 71 3.20 -3.34 10.95
CA ASN A 71 1.87 -3.12 11.52
C ASN A 71 0.75 -3.15 10.46
N GLY A 72 1.07 -3.48 9.22
CA GLY A 72 0.10 -3.64 8.16
C GLY A 72 -0.09 -5.10 7.80
N GLY A 73 -1.14 -5.36 7.02
CA GLY A 73 -1.49 -6.71 6.59
C GLY A 73 -1.60 -6.89 5.08
N TYR A 74 -1.16 -5.92 4.29
CA TYR A 74 -1.19 -6.03 2.83
C TYR A 74 0.21 -6.29 2.31
N VAL A 75 0.34 -7.33 1.52
CA VAL A 75 1.60 -7.74 0.91
C VAL A 75 1.37 -8.13 -0.54
N SER A 76 2.44 -8.35 -1.28
CA SER A 76 2.38 -8.83 -2.66
C SER A 76 3.43 -9.92 -2.84
N PRO A 77 3.33 -10.74 -3.90
CA PRO A 77 4.38 -11.70 -4.20
C PRO A 77 5.73 -10.97 -4.38
N LYS A 78 6.79 -11.64 -4.01
CA LYS A 78 8.15 -11.14 -4.25
C LYS A 78 8.29 -10.72 -5.71
N GLY A 79 8.88 -9.56 -5.95
CA GLY A 79 9.15 -9.10 -7.31
C GLY A 79 8.03 -8.27 -7.93
N THR A 80 6.91 -8.10 -7.26
CA THR A 80 5.86 -7.22 -7.77
C THR A 80 6.38 -5.79 -7.81
N PRO A 81 6.39 -5.13 -8.98
CA PRO A 81 6.88 -3.76 -9.07
C PRO A 81 6.11 -2.80 -8.17
N TYR A 82 6.79 -1.78 -7.67
CA TYR A 82 6.21 -0.79 -6.78
C TYR A 82 4.95 -0.16 -7.38
N ARG A 83 5.00 0.24 -8.65
CA ARG A 83 3.88 0.91 -9.30
C ARG A 83 2.65 0.01 -9.43
N GLU A 84 2.84 -1.30 -9.45
CA GLU A 84 1.74 -2.26 -9.56
C GLU A 84 1.07 -2.53 -8.22
N ARG A 85 1.62 -2.01 -7.14
CA ARG A 85 1.07 -2.14 -5.79
C ARG A 85 0.17 -0.97 -5.42
N ALA A 86 0.12 0.07 -6.26
CA ALA A 86 -0.68 1.29 -6.06
C ALA A 86 -0.51 1.89 -4.66
N LEU A 87 0.72 1.96 -4.19
CA LEU A 87 1.06 2.52 -2.90
C LEU A 87 1.21 4.04 -2.98
N LEU A 88 1.27 4.70 -1.83
CA LEU A 88 1.59 6.10 -1.76
C LEU A 88 2.91 6.36 -2.48
N ARG A 89 2.96 7.49 -3.20
CA ARG A 89 4.16 7.88 -3.92
C ARG A 89 5.27 8.20 -2.91
N ASP A 90 6.48 8.05 -3.36
CA ASP A 90 7.68 8.36 -2.56
C ASP A 90 7.88 7.49 -1.32
N THR A 91 7.20 6.35 -1.27
CA THR A 91 7.54 5.38 -0.24
C THR A 91 8.97 4.90 -0.49
N SER A 92 9.83 5.06 0.50
CA SER A 92 11.24 4.74 0.34
C SER A 92 11.48 3.26 0.03
N PRO A 93 12.31 2.94 -0.97
CA PRO A 93 12.70 1.54 -1.22
C PRO A 93 13.34 0.88 -0.01
N GLU A 94 13.93 1.66 0.90
CA GLU A 94 14.52 1.14 2.13
C GLU A 94 13.50 0.51 3.05
N ARG A 95 12.22 0.75 2.81
CA ARG A 95 11.14 0.16 3.59
C ARG A 95 10.59 -1.12 2.96
N TYR A 96 11.28 -1.64 1.96
CA TYR A 96 10.88 -2.89 1.35
C TYR A 96 11.40 -4.05 2.18
N HIS A 97 10.50 -4.93 2.57
CA HIS A 97 10.80 -6.09 3.39
C HIS A 97 10.29 -7.33 2.72
N LEU A 98 11.08 -8.39 2.75
CA LEU A 98 10.69 -9.70 2.26
C LEU A 98 10.48 -10.63 3.44
N PHE A 99 9.46 -11.47 3.33
CA PHE A 99 9.13 -12.45 4.35
C PHE A 99 8.93 -13.80 3.70
N GLU A 100 9.40 -14.84 4.37
CA GLU A 100 9.12 -16.21 3.94
C GLU A 100 8.00 -16.78 4.81
N VAL A 101 7.02 -17.42 4.17
CA VAL A 101 5.97 -18.14 4.87
C VAL A 101 6.55 -19.44 5.38
N ILE A 102 6.63 -19.61 6.70
CA ILE A 102 7.19 -20.81 7.33
C ILE A 102 6.11 -21.74 7.87
N LYS A 103 4.87 -21.30 7.85
CA LYS A 103 3.71 -22.09 8.23
C LYS A 103 2.54 -21.57 7.40
N ASP A 104 1.75 -22.45 6.81
CA ASP A 104 0.63 -22.06 5.95
C ASP A 104 -0.26 -21.02 6.63
N ILE A 105 -0.59 -19.96 5.89
CA ILE A 105 -1.47 -18.89 6.38
C ILE A 105 -2.80 -19.02 5.64
N GLU A 106 -3.87 -19.35 6.37
CA GLU A 106 -5.20 -19.48 5.81
C GLU A 106 -5.94 -18.16 5.85
N ASN A 107 -7.05 -18.08 5.13
CA ASN A 107 -7.93 -16.90 5.11
C ASN A 107 -7.24 -15.65 4.57
N VAL A 108 -6.37 -15.82 3.58
CA VAL A 108 -5.74 -14.72 2.88
C VAL A 108 -6.63 -14.31 1.71
N LYS A 109 -6.87 -13.00 1.55
CA LYS A 109 -7.66 -12.49 0.43
C LYS A 109 -6.72 -12.07 -0.69
N GLU A 110 -6.83 -12.75 -1.82
CA GLU A 110 -6.04 -12.44 -3.01
C GLU A 110 -6.88 -11.63 -3.98
N ALA A 111 -6.29 -10.58 -4.54
CA ALA A 111 -6.98 -9.76 -5.53
C ALA A 111 -5.96 -9.04 -6.40
N GLU A 112 -6.43 -8.58 -7.56
CA GLU A 112 -5.66 -7.68 -8.39
C GLU A 112 -5.71 -6.29 -7.79
N VAL A 113 -4.61 -5.55 -7.83
CA VAL A 113 -4.51 -4.20 -7.29
C VAL A 113 -5.13 -3.20 -8.25
N ALA A 114 -6.08 -2.39 -7.76
CA ALA A 114 -6.67 -1.31 -8.55
C ALA A 114 -5.69 -0.15 -8.68
N ALA A 115 -5.82 0.61 -9.76
CA ALA A 115 -5.06 1.84 -9.94
C ALA A 115 -5.47 2.85 -8.86
N TRP A 116 -4.49 3.47 -8.24
CA TRP A 116 -4.73 4.50 -7.22
C TRP A 116 -3.44 5.28 -6.96
N PHE A 117 -3.53 6.43 -6.34
CA PHE A 117 -2.39 7.33 -6.06
C PHE A 117 -1.54 7.63 -7.29
N GLY A 118 -2.17 7.70 -8.47
CA GLY A 118 -1.44 7.93 -9.71
C GLY A 118 -0.64 6.73 -10.19
N GLN A 119 -0.81 5.57 -9.58
CA GLN A 119 -0.12 4.33 -9.94
C GLN A 119 -1.05 3.42 -10.72
N PRO A 120 -0.51 2.66 -11.70
CA PRO A 120 -1.37 1.82 -12.55
C PRO A 120 -1.98 0.62 -11.85
N GLY A 121 -1.40 0.14 -10.76
CA GLY A 121 -1.86 -1.10 -10.16
C GLY A 121 -1.56 -2.30 -11.04
N GLY A 122 -2.39 -3.32 -10.96
CA GLY A 122 -2.28 -4.52 -11.80
C GLY A 122 -1.53 -5.67 -11.18
N GLY A 123 -0.78 -5.44 -10.11
CA GLY A 123 -0.13 -6.52 -9.39
C GLY A 123 -1.13 -7.29 -8.55
N ILE A 124 -0.65 -8.33 -7.88
CA ILE A 124 -1.47 -9.10 -6.96
C ILE A 124 -1.23 -8.59 -5.55
N GLN A 125 -2.31 -8.42 -4.79
CA GLN A 125 -2.20 -8.14 -3.37
C GLN A 125 -2.77 -9.31 -2.57
N TYR A 126 -2.15 -9.54 -1.43
CA TYR A 126 -2.66 -10.47 -0.43
C TYR A 126 -3.01 -9.66 0.81
N LYS A 127 -4.25 -9.74 1.24
CA LYS A 127 -4.64 -9.20 2.54
C LYS A 127 -4.57 -10.32 3.55
N LEU A 128 -3.61 -10.22 4.45
CA LEU A 128 -3.41 -11.23 5.49
C LEU A 128 -4.52 -11.15 6.53
N PRO A 129 -4.83 -12.25 7.22
CA PRO A 129 -5.89 -12.23 8.25
C PRO A 129 -5.53 -11.38 9.47
N LYS A 130 -4.24 -11.10 9.65
CA LYS A 130 -3.74 -10.28 10.76
C LYS A 130 -2.56 -9.46 10.27
N LYS A 131 -2.11 -8.51 11.08
CA LYS A 131 -0.91 -7.75 10.79
C LYS A 131 0.32 -8.66 10.80
N ILE A 132 1.34 -8.29 10.03
CA ILE A 132 2.58 -9.08 9.98
C ILE A 132 3.16 -9.25 11.39
N SER A 133 3.12 -8.20 12.20
CA SER A 133 3.64 -8.26 13.57
C SER A 133 2.90 -9.27 14.46
N GLU A 134 1.71 -9.68 14.05
CA GLU A 134 0.91 -10.67 14.76
C GLU A 134 1.04 -12.08 14.18
N LEU A 135 1.86 -12.23 13.14
CA LEU A 135 2.03 -13.49 12.42
C LEU A 135 3.45 -14.03 12.54
N LYS A 136 4.09 -13.79 13.66
CA LYS A 136 5.50 -14.18 13.88
C LYS A 136 5.72 -15.68 13.83
N GLU A 137 4.69 -16.46 14.11
CA GLU A 137 4.78 -17.91 14.01
C GLU A 137 4.69 -18.42 12.57
N TYR A 138 4.26 -17.55 11.65
CA TYR A 138 3.97 -17.90 10.27
C TYR A 138 4.96 -17.29 9.29
N LEU A 139 5.60 -16.19 9.66
CA LEU A 139 6.44 -15.39 8.77
C LEU A 139 7.78 -15.10 9.40
N VAL A 140 8.82 -15.19 8.59
CA VAL A 140 10.18 -14.83 8.97
C VAL A 140 10.71 -13.83 7.95
N GLU A 141 11.26 -12.74 8.41
CA GLU A 141 11.88 -11.77 7.52
C GLU A 141 13.18 -12.33 6.98
N VAL A 142 13.38 -12.21 5.68
CA VAL A 142 14.57 -12.75 5.00
C VAL A 142 15.45 -11.65 4.43
#